data_93049671b8e0fe930ea2f3bbf4d609a5
#
_entry.id   93049671b8e0fe930ea2f3bbf4d609a5
#
_cell.length_a   1.000
_cell.length_b   1.000
_cell.length_c   1.000
_cell.angle_alpha   90.00
_cell.angle_beta   90.00
_cell.angle_gamma   90.00
#
_symmetry.space_group_name_H-M   'P 1'
#
loop_
_entity.id
_entity.type
_entity.pdbx_description
1 polymer ?
#
loop_
_entity_poly.entity_id
_entity_poly.type
_entity_poly.pdbx_seq_one_letter_code
_entity_poly.pdbx_strand_id
1 'polypeptide(L)' 'MYIVKEGDSLLSIAKNKFGCHKKYFDLIRMNQLESTIIYPGQVLDVLNKNNC' A
#
# COMPACT_ATOMS: atom_id res chain seq x y z
N MET A 1 -0.29 0.21 -10.38
CA MET A 1 0.31 -1.06 -9.92
C MET A 1 1.66 -0.79 -9.27
N TYR A 2 1.89 -1.36 -8.13
CA TYR A 2 3.12 -1.18 -7.39
C TYR A 2 3.68 -2.54 -6.99
N ILE A 3 4.96 -2.75 -7.23
CA ILE A 3 5.63 -3.98 -6.84
C ILE A 3 6.37 -3.73 -5.53
N VAL A 4 6.03 -4.52 -4.51
CA VAL A 4 6.60 -4.37 -3.18
C VAL A 4 8.09 -4.69 -3.21
N LYS A 5 8.87 -3.84 -2.55
CA LYS A 5 10.30 -4.02 -2.42
C LYS A 5 10.63 -4.50 -1.02
N GLU A 6 11.80 -5.09 -0.89
CA GLU A 6 12.27 -5.52 0.42
C GLU A 6 12.34 -4.33 1.37
N GLY A 7 11.80 -4.50 2.56
CA GLY A 7 11.75 -3.44 3.55
C GLY A 7 10.54 -2.55 3.48
N ASP A 8 9.69 -2.72 2.47
CA ASP A 8 8.48 -1.91 2.35
C ASP A 8 7.42 -2.35 3.36
N SER A 9 6.56 -1.39 3.72
CA SER A 9 5.40 -1.67 4.55
C SER A 9 4.19 -0.96 3.94
N LEU A 10 3.00 -1.38 4.35
CA LEU A 10 1.78 -0.75 3.86
C LEU A 10 1.74 0.73 4.23
N LEU A 11 2.20 1.07 5.42
CA LEU A 11 2.25 2.47 5.85
C LEU A 11 3.18 3.28 4.95
N SER A 12 4.37 2.74 4.66
CA SER A 12 5.32 3.41 3.78
C SER A 12 4.76 3.60 2.38
N ILE A 13 4.16 2.55 1.85
CA ILE A 13 3.60 2.58 0.50
C ILE A 13 2.46 3.59 0.44
N ALA A 14 1.59 3.57 1.44
CA ALA A 14 0.48 4.52 1.48
C ALA A 14 0.98 5.96 1.55
N LYS A 15 2.00 6.21 2.35
CA LYS A 15 2.57 7.54 2.46
C LYS A 15 3.16 8.00 1.15
N ASN A 16 3.87 7.11 0.44
CA ASN A 16 4.50 7.46 -0.82
C ASN A 16 3.51 7.63 -1.96
N LYS A 17 2.48 6.79 -2.00
CA LYS A 17 1.55 6.79 -3.13
C LYS A 17 0.37 7.72 -2.93
N PHE A 18 -0.10 7.86 -1.70
CA PHE A 18 -1.26 8.70 -1.40
C PHE A 18 -0.89 9.96 -0.64
N GLY A 19 0.34 10.06 -0.18
CA GLY A 19 0.76 11.19 0.64
C GLY A 19 0.28 11.11 2.08
N CYS A 20 -0.35 10.02 2.47
CA CYS A 20 -0.91 9.89 3.81
C CYS A 20 -0.85 8.43 4.26
N HIS A 21 -0.18 8.18 5.37
CA HIS A 21 -0.04 6.82 5.87
C HIS A 21 -1.37 6.21 6.31
N LYS A 22 -2.35 7.04 6.62
CA LYS A 22 -3.67 6.55 7.04
C LYS A 22 -4.41 5.84 5.93
N LYS A 23 -3.96 6.00 4.69
CA LYS A 23 -4.59 5.36 3.54
C LYS A 23 -4.19 3.90 3.39
N TYR A 24 -3.40 3.36 4.31
CA TYR A 24 -3.01 1.96 4.22
C TYR A 24 -4.23 1.03 4.26
N PHE A 25 -5.31 1.43 4.92
CA PHE A 25 -6.55 0.66 4.89
C PHE A 25 -7.10 0.50 3.49
N ASP A 26 -6.98 1.55 2.68
CA ASP A 26 -7.44 1.48 1.30
C ASP A 26 -6.64 0.46 0.51
N LEU A 27 -5.34 0.36 0.78
CA LEU A 27 -4.52 -0.66 0.14
C LEU A 27 -5.00 -2.07 0.51
N ILE A 28 -5.32 -2.28 1.77
CA ILE A 28 -5.81 -3.57 2.23
C ILE A 28 -7.12 -3.92 1.52
N ARG A 29 -8.03 -2.96 1.46
CA ARG A 29 -9.35 -3.18 0.85
C ARG A 29 -9.26 -3.38 -0.65
N MET A 30 -8.44 -2.58 -1.33
CA MET A 30 -8.29 -2.67 -2.77
C MET A 30 -7.67 -4.00 -3.21
N ASN A 31 -6.81 -4.57 -2.39
CA ASN A 31 -6.08 -5.76 -2.73
C ASN A 31 -6.57 -7.00 -1.98
N GLN A 32 -7.65 -6.85 -1.23
CA GLN A 32 -8.25 -7.96 -0.47
C GLN A 32 -7.22 -8.66 0.43
N LEU A 33 -6.40 -7.85 1.09
CA LEU A 33 -5.37 -8.37 1.97
C LEU A 33 -6.00 -8.78 3.31
N GLU A 34 -5.47 -9.86 3.88
CA GLU A 34 -5.97 -10.35 5.16
C GLU A 34 -5.26 -9.70 6.33
N SER A 35 -4.09 -9.09 6.10
CA SER A 35 -3.32 -8.46 7.16
C SER A 35 -2.46 -7.36 6.58
N THR A 36 -1.72 -6.69 7.45
CA THR A 36 -0.79 -5.64 7.01
C THR A 36 0.55 -6.20 6.54
N ILE A 37 0.71 -7.52 6.57
CA ILE A 37 1.97 -8.15 6.17
C ILE A 37 2.01 -8.28 4.66
N ILE A 38 3.07 -7.78 4.05
CA ILE A 38 3.31 -7.89 2.63
C ILE A 38 4.72 -8.42 2.39
N TYR A 39 4.95 -8.93 1.19
CA TYR A 39 6.22 -9.57 0.86
C TYR A 39 6.84 -8.92 -0.36
N PRO A 40 8.19 -8.91 -0.46
CA PRO A 40 8.85 -8.40 -1.65
C PRO A 40 8.41 -9.15 -2.90
N GLY A 41 8.19 -8.41 -3.97
CA GLY A 41 7.72 -8.98 -5.23
C GLY A 41 6.22 -9.07 -5.35
N GLN A 42 5.50 -8.82 -4.27
CA GLN A 42 4.04 -8.81 -4.30
C GLN A 42 3.54 -7.61 -5.09
N VAL A 43 2.52 -7.82 -5.91
CA VAL A 43 1.94 -6.74 -6.72
C VAL A 43 0.71 -6.19 -6.01
N LEU A 44 0.69 -4.89 -5.83
CA LEU A 44 -0.42 -4.20 -5.18
C LEU A 44 -1.03 -3.19 -6.15
N ASP A 45 -2.35 -3.09 -6.15
CA ASP A 45 -3.04 -2.02 -6.84
C ASP A 45 -3.04 -0.79 -5.96
N VAL A 46 -2.64 0.33 -6.54
CA VAL A 46 -2.63 1.60 -5.83
C VAL A 46 -3.37 2.63 -6.68
N LEU A 47 -4.18 3.43 -6.04
CA LEU A 47 -4.85 4.55 -6.68
C LEU A 47 -4.19 5.83 -6.23
N ASN A 48 -3.87 6.67 -7.19
CA ASN A 48 -3.16 7.90 -6.91
C ASN A 48 -4.14 8.98 -6.43
N LYS A 49 -4.59 8.85 -5.20
CA LYS A 49 -5.46 9.85 -4.59
C LYS A 49 -4.72 10.55 -3.47
N ASN A 50 -4.44 11.82 -3.65
CA ASN A 50 -3.75 12.62 -2.65
C ASN A 50 -4.73 13.24 -1.66
N ASN A 51 -5.62 12.44 -1.11
CA ASN A 51 -6.57 12.92 -0.11
C ASN A 51 -6.31 12.21 1.20
N CYS A 52 -5.84 12.98 2.13
CA CYS A 52 -5.62 12.50 3.50
C CYS A 52 -6.82 12.84 4.36
#